data_9b18037c09d034a0c46b85ad75a83c6a
#
_entry.id   9b18037c09d034a0c46b85ad75a83c6a
#
_cell.length_a   1.000
_cell.length_b   1.000
_cell.length_c   1.000
_cell.angle_alpha   90.00
_cell.angle_beta   90.00
_cell.angle_gamma   90.00
#
_symmetry.space_group_name_H-M   'P 1'
#
loop_
_entity.id
_entity.type
_entity.pdbx_description
1 polymer ?
#
loop_
_entity_poly.entity_id
_entity_poly.type
_entity_poly.pdbx_seq_one_letter_code
_entity_poly.pdbx_strand_id
1 'polypeptide(L)'
;MKISLTAVLSASLLATPVLAKAEDHDGARLPRLDHAFVIMMENHGFPQIIGNANAPFVNSYARTANLATNYFAVGHPSLTNYLEVVGGSNFGVLSDNYPNWHHGPNDPSLVNPIGGTGMDAATPADIAPFNTAIPAAYYTGATIGDQLAAANMHWKSYQEDLPATGADKVNYSDDVFSNFDTTVDQSKIQKLYAVKHNPFAYFDSVQRGDNPANSLANIVGFDGIKGLYADLATGEVPELSLIAPNQCHDMHSAPGGSAFCTDDASTIRMGDRSVQKLITAIKGSPAWREGNNAIFVVWDENDYSATPNQVVTIVDTNYGVKGTMSNKPYTHFSLLKTLETSFGLRCLNHACDNNVQVMSDLLRAR
;
A
#
# COMPACT_ATOMS: atom_id res chain seq x y z
N MET A 1 -15.92 -53.37 -52.97
CA MET A 1 -16.17 -53.02 -51.58
C MET A 1 -15.64 -51.58 -51.35
N LYS A 2 -16.53 -50.59 -51.39
CA LYS A 2 -16.15 -49.18 -51.30
C LYS A 2 -16.32 -48.77 -49.81
N ILE A 3 -15.23 -48.38 -49.17
CA ILE A 3 -15.22 -47.86 -47.78
C ILE A 3 -15.30 -46.33 -47.90
N SER A 4 -16.38 -45.76 -47.39
CA SER A 4 -16.59 -44.33 -47.31
C SER A 4 -16.03 -43.84 -45.97
N LEU A 5 -15.06 -42.93 -46.00
CA LEU A 5 -14.52 -42.27 -44.80
C LEU A 5 -15.32 -40.99 -44.55
N THR A 6 -16.06 -40.93 -43.47
CA THR A 6 -16.77 -39.74 -43.03
C THR A 6 -15.85 -38.96 -42.10
N ALA A 7 -15.44 -37.79 -42.51
CA ALA A 7 -14.67 -36.86 -41.66
C ALA A 7 -15.63 -36.12 -40.73
N VAL A 8 -15.42 -36.27 -39.42
CA VAL A 8 -16.10 -35.49 -38.38
C VAL A 8 -15.29 -34.24 -38.11
N LEU A 9 -15.85 -33.09 -38.49
CA LEU A 9 -15.30 -31.78 -38.10
C LEU A 9 -15.74 -31.44 -36.67
N SER A 10 -14.81 -31.47 -35.74
CA SER A 10 -15.03 -30.95 -34.42
C SER A 10 -14.80 -29.44 -34.41
N ALA A 11 -15.87 -28.67 -34.27
CA ALA A 11 -15.79 -27.24 -34.08
C ALA A 11 -15.49 -26.94 -32.60
N SER A 12 -14.27 -26.50 -32.32
CA SER A 12 -13.90 -26.00 -30.99
C SER A 12 -14.48 -24.59 -30.81
N LEU A 13 -15.50 -24.46 -29.97
CA LEU A 13 -15.96 -23.16 -29.49
C LEU A 13 -14.89 -22.59 -28.55
N LEU A 14 -14.18 -21.57 -29.02
CA LEU A 14 -13.38 -20.70 -28.17
C LEU A 14 -14.34 -19.84 -27.33
N ALA A 15 -14.53 -20.23 -26.06
CA ALA A 15 -15.21 -19.39 -25.11
C ALA A 15 -14.28 -18.20 -24.75
N THR A 16 -14.58 -17.03 -25.28
CA THR A 16 -13.97 -15.79 -24.81
C THR A 16 -14.41 -15.56 -23.35
N PRO A 17 -13.49 -15.30 -22.42
CA PRO A 17 -13.88 -14.94 -21.05
C PRO A 17 -14.65 -13.62 -21.10
N VAL A 18 -15.92 -13.64 -20.77
CA VAL A 18 -16.68 -12.43 -20.46
C VAL A 18 -16.16 -11.93 -19.14
N LEU A 19 -15.32 -10.90 -19.18
CA LEU A 19 -14.93 -10.13 -17.99
C LEU A 19 -16.21 -9.55 -17.39
N ALA A 20 -16.64 -10.12 -16.27
CA ALA A 20 -17.74 -9.57 -15.49
C ALA A 20 -17.36 -8.17 -15.02
N LYS A 21 -18.12 -7.17 -15.44
CA LYS A 21 -17.96 -5.80 -14.98
C LYS A 21 -18.43 -5.73 -13.53
N ALA A 22 -17.53 -5.35 -12.63
CA ALA A 22 -17.92 -4.99 -11.27
C ALA A 22 -18.76 -3.72 -11.32
N GLU A 23 -20.01 -3.80 -10.88
CA GLU A 23 -20.87 -2.64 -10.68
C GLU A 23 -20.82 -2.27 -9.19
N ASP A 24 -20.55 -0.99 -8.92
CA ASP A 24 -20.65 -0.42 -7.58
C ASP A 24 -22.14 -0.16 -7.26
N HIS A 25 -22.52 -0.28 -5.99
CA HIS A 25 -23.89 -0.03 -5.51
C HIS A 25 -24.39 1.41 -5.78
N ASP A 26 -23.49 2.35 -6.05
CA ASP A 26 -23.81 3.74 -6.39
C ASP A 26 -24.00 4.01 -7.90
N GLY A 27 -23.85 3.00 -8.77
CA GLY A 27 -24.00 3.13 -10.22
C GLY A 27 -22.94 4.01 -10.91
N ALA A 28 -21.98 4.54 -10.18
CA ALA A 28 -20.88 5.33 -10.72
C ALA A 28 -19.76 4.39 -11.20
N ARG A 29 -19.56 4.37 -12.50
CA ARG A 29 -18.53 3.55 -13.13
C ARG A 29 -17.16 4.16 -12.87
N LEU A 30 -16.28 3.50 -12.11
CA LEU A 30 -14.90 3.92 -11.99
C LEU A 30 -14.19 3.84 -13.35
N PRO A 31 -13.44 4.86 -13.74
CA PRO A 31 -12.50 4.72 -14.85
C PRO A 31 -11.49 3.61 -14.54
N ARG A 32 -11.16 2.80 -15.55
CA ARG A 32 -10.03 1.89 -15.43
C ARG A 32 -8.76 2.73 -15.31
N LEU A 33 -7.92 2.40 -14.34
CA LEU A 33 -6.63 3.02 -14.18
C LEU A 33 -5.58 2.28 -15.02
N ASP A 34 -4.68 3.04 -15.62
CA ASP A 34 -3.47 2.53 -16.23
C ASP A 34 -2.36 2.44 -15.18
N HIS A 35 -2.26 3.45 -14.30
CA HIS A 35 -1.33 3.42 -13.16
C HIS A 35 -1.96 3.97 -11.89
N ALA A 36 -1.70 3.31 -10.77
CA ALA A 36 -2.00 3.78 -9.42
C ALA A 36 -0.70 3.89 -8.61
N PHE A 37 -0.47 5.07 -8.02
CA PHE A 37 0.65 5.35 -7.13
C PHE A 37 0.11 5.53 -5.72
N VAL A 38 0.42 4.60 -4.82
CA VAL A 38 0.01 4.64 -3.41
C VAL A 38 1.22 5.02 -2.57
N ILE A 39 1.21 6.23 -2.03
CA ILE A 39 2.26 6.74 -1.14
C ILE A 39 1.75 6.55 0.29
N MET A 40 2.43 5.69 1.04
CA MET A 40 2.10 5.41 2.44
C MET A 40 2.89 6.34 3.35
N MET A 41 2.18 7.02 4.24
CA MET A 41 2.71 7.88 5.27
C MET A 41 2.36 7.31 6.64
N GLU A 42 2.96 7.82 7.71
CA GLU A 42 3.01 7.13 8.99
C GLU A 42 2.57 7.99 10.18
N ASN A 43 1.95 7.30 11.14
CA ASN A 43 1.78 7.67 12.54
C ASN A 43 1.25 9.08 12.84
N HIS A 44 0.38 9.63 11.97
CA HIS A 44 -0.24 10.93 12.24
C HIS A 44 -1.72 10.96 11.88
N GLY A 45 -2.53 11.33 12.85
CA GLY A 45 -3.97 11.51 12.66
C GLY A 45 -4.32 12.70 11.78
N PHE A 46 -5.53 12.68 11.25
CA PHE A 46 -6.07 13.75 10.39
C PHE A 46 -5.86 15.17 10.97
N PRO A 47 -6.20 15.44 12.26
CA PRO A 47 -6.05 16.78 12.83
C PRO A 47 -4.60 17.19 13.08
N GLN A 48 -3.66 16.24 13.09
CA GLN A 48 -2.24 16.54 13.27
C GLN A 48 -1.59 17.03 11.96
N ILE A 49 -2.15 16.69 10.82
CA ILE A 49 -1.61 17.04 9.49
C ILE A 49 -2.43 18.15 8.83
N ILE A 50 -3.76 18.00 8.79
CA ILE A 50 -4.63 18.99 8.14
C ILE A 50 -4.74 20.24 9.02
N GLY A 51 -4.27 21.35 8.49
CA GLY A 51 -4.15 22.62 9.20
C GLY A 51 -2.81 22.86 9.89
N ASN A 52 -1.90 21.87 9.90
CA ASN A 52 -0.58 21.99 10.51
C ASN A 52 0.35 22.87 9.66
N ALA A 53 0.95 23.88 10.29
CA ALA A 53 1.89 24.81 9.65
C ALA A 53 3.20 24.14 9.17
N ASN A 54 3.54 22.97 9.73
CA ASN A 54 4.70 22.17 9.32
C ASN A 54 4.44 21.30 8.09
N ALA A 55 3.17 21.20 7.63
CA ALA A 55 2.78 20.45 6.44
C ALA A 55 2.18 21.36 5.34
N PRO A 56 2.87 22.42 4.88
CA PRO A 56 2.29 23.40 3.98
C PRO A 56 1.96 22.82 2.60
N PHE A 57 2.80 21.92 2.07
CA PHE A 57 2.55 21.27 0.78
C PHE A 57 1.37 20.33 0.86
N VAL A 58 1.34 19.40 1.83
CA VAL A 58 0.24 18.46 2.03
C VAL A 58 -1.10 19.18 2.19
N ASN A 59 -1.12 20.27 2.96
CA ASN A 59 -2.32 21.10 3.14
C ASN A 59 -2.76 21.80 1.84
N SER A 60 -1.82 22.27 1.04
CA SER A 60 -2.12 22.83 -0.28
C SER A 60 -2.63 21.77 -1.24
N TYR A 61 -1.99 20.60 -1.22
CA TYR A 61 -2.35 19.46 -2.07
C TYR A 61 -3.74 18.94 -1.74
N ALA A 62 -4.07 18.80 -0.46
CA ALA A 62 -5.40 18.39 0.00
C ALA A 62 -6.54 19.31 -0.49
N ARG A 63 -6.25 20.61 -0.66
CA ARG A 63 -7.22 21.58 -1.20
C ARG A 63 -7.37 21.54 -2.72
N THR A 64 -6.34 21.12 -3.43
CA THR A 64 -6.28 21.17 -4.91
C THR A 64 -6.51 19.80 -5.56
N ALA A 65 -6.28 18.73 -4.85
CA ALA A 65 -6.67 17.36 -5.20
C ALA A 65 -8.05 17.03 -4.57
N ASN A 66 -8.33 15.77 -4.31
CA ASN A 66 -9.54 15.33 -3.64
C ASN A 66 -9.18 14.80 -2.25
N LEU A 67 -9.97 15.11 -1.22
CA LEU A 67 -9.71 14.77 0.17
C LEU A 67 -10.83 13.90 0.75
N ALA A 68 -10.50 12.75 1.30
CA ALA A 68 -11.40 12.01 2.17
C ALA A 68 -11.33 12.61 3.59
N THR A 69 -12.41 13.21 4.03
CA THR A 69 -12.49 13.83 5.37
C THR A 69 -12.99 12.88 6.45
N ASN A 70 -13.31 11.64 6.08
CA ASN A 70 -13.84 10.61 6.97
C ASN A 70 -13.21 9.26 6.64
N TYR A 71 -11.89 9.21 6.65
CA TYR A 71 -11.11 8.00 6.37
C TYR A 71 -10.42 7.52 7.65
N PHE A 72 -10.49 6.21 7.88
CA PHE A 72 -9.97 5.58 9.09
C PHE A 72 -8.99 4.46 8.74
N ALA A 73 -7.88 4.42 9.45
CA ALA A 73 -7.05 3.24 9.54
C ALA A 73 -7.79 2.11 10.26
N VAL A 74 -7.38 0.88 10.10
CA VAL A 74 -8.11 -0.28 10.61
C VAL A 74 -7.59 -0.73 11.98
N GLY A 75 -6.33 -0.59 12.25
CA GLY A 75 -5.75 -1.04 13.51
C GLY A 75 -4.47 -0.34 13.93
N HIS A 76 -3.79 -0.97 14.84
CA HIS A 76 -2.44 -0.74 15.31
C HIS A 76 -1.77 -2.10 15.57
N PRO A 77 -0.46 -2.22 15.43
CA PRO A 77 0.51 -1.25 14.91
C PRO A 77 0.52 -1.20 13.36
N SER A 78 1.46 -0.42 12.80
CA SER A 78 1.59 -0.09 11.38
C SER A 78 1.45 -1.30 10.45
N LEU A 79 2.17 -2.41 10.69
CA LEU A 79 2.15 -3.59 9.82
C LEU A 79 0.73 -4.11 9.55
N THR A 80 -0.15 -4.08 10.56
CA THR A 80 -1.56 -4.46 10.43
C THR A 80 -2.22 -3.72 9.26
N ASN A 81 -2.08 -2.40 9.24
CA ASN A 81 -2.67 -1.54 8.21
C ASN A 81 -2.05 -1.76 6.82
N TYR A 82 -0.74 -1.97 6.75
CA TYR A 82 -0.07 -2.29 5.49
C TYR A 82 -0.55 -3.60 4.88
N LEU A 83 -0.75 -4.64 5.70
CA LEU A 83 -1.30 -5.93 5.24
C LEU A 83 -2.72 -5.78 4.71
N GLU A 84 -3.55 -4.96 5.36
CA GLU A 84 -4.91 -4.68 4.93
C GLU A 84 -4.98 -3.93 3.60
N VAL A 85 -4.06 -2.99 3.37
CA VAL A 85 -3.96 -2.26 2.09
C VAL A 85 -3.64 -3.18 0.92
N VAL A 86 -2.88 -4.26 1.13
CA VAL A 86 -2.47 -5.14 0.03
C VAL A 86 -3.23 -6.46 -0.04
N GLY A 87 -3.81 -6.91 1.07
CA GLY A 87 -4.45 -8.22 1.16
C GLY A 87 -5.90 -8.20 1.68
N GLY A 88 -6.38 -7.06 2.17
CA GLY A 88 -7.74 -6.94 2.71
C GLY A 88 -7.96 -7.67 4.03
N SER A 89 -6.89 -7.96 4.74
CA SER A 89 -6.87 -8.61 6.06
C SER A 89 -5.54 -8.33 6.75
N ASN A 90 -5.54 -8.28 8.07
CA ASN A 90 -4.31 -8.28 8.86
C ASN A 90 -3.74 -9.71 9.05
N PHE A 91 -4.42 -10.73 8.54
CA PHE A 91 -4.04 -12.16 8.67
C PHE A 91 -3.82 -12.59 10.13
N GLY A 92 -4.52 -11.96 11.08
CA GLY A 92 -4.36 -12.18 12.52
C GLY A 92 -3.10 -11.55 13.12
N VAL A 93 -2.44 -10.65 12.41
CA VAL A 93 -1.20 -10.00 12.86
C VAL A 93 -1.52 -8.68 13.55
N LEU A 94 -1.01 -8.53 14.76
CA LEU A 94 -1.13 -7.33 15.60
C LEU A 94 0.24 -6.98 16.20
N SER A 95 1.26 -6.97 15.35
CA SER A 95 2.63 -6.67 15.73
C SER A 95 3.43 -6.18 14.53
N ASP A 96 4.54 -5.48 14.80
CA ASP A 96 5.50 -5.04 13.79
C ASP A 96 6.66 -6.03 13.62
N ASN A 97 6.43 -7.31 13.88
CA ASN A 97 7.47 -8.34 13.78
C ASN A 97 7.91 -8.57 12.33
N TYR A 98 9.08 -9.15 12.17
CA TYR A 98 9.68 -9.48 10.87
C TYR A 98 8.87 -10.56 10.12
N PRO A 99 8.96 -10.64 8.78
CA PRO A 99 8.25 -11.65 7.98
C PRO A 99 8.54 -13.09 8.37
N ASN A 100 9.76 -13.40 8.77
CA ASN A 100 10.17 -14.70 9.29
C ASN A 100 10.16 -14.72 10.83
N TRP A 101 9.23 -14.07 11.41
CA TRP A 101 9.01 -13.89 12.83
C TRP A 101 9.09 -15.20 13.62
N HIS A 102 9.96 -15.19 14.60
CA HIS A 102 10.23 -16.37 15.44
C HIS A 102 9.77 -16.22 16.88
N HIS A 103 9.42 -15.02 17.31
CA HIS A 103 9.26 -14.71 18.72
C HIS A 103 8.18 -13.69 19.03
N GLY A 104 7.47 -13.96 20.09
CA GLY A 104 6.55 -13.04 20.72
C GLY A 104 5.09 -13.19 20.26
N PRO A 105 4.16 -13.09 21.17
CA PRO A 105 2.75 -13.03 20.86
C PRO A 105 2.40 -11.68 20.23
N ASN A 106 1.32 -11.64 19.46
CA ASN A 106 0.63 -10.39 19.17
C ASN A 106 0.21 -9.70 20.47
N ASP A 107 0.25 -8.37 20.50
CA ASP A 107 -0.22 -7.62 21.65
C ASP A 107 -1.69 -7.23 21.45
N PRO A 108 -2.61 -7.89 22.17
CA PRO A 108 -4.04 -7.59 22.04
C PRO A 108 -4.43 -6.19 22.54
N SER A 109 -3.57 -5.52 23.29
CA SER A 109 -3.83 -4.15 23.74
C SER A 109 -3.71 -3.13 22.62
N LEU A 110 -3.04 -3.51 21.53
CA LEU A 110 -2.86 -2.69 20.32
C LEU A 110 -4.05 -2.80 19.35
N VAL A 111 -5.01 -3.68 19.61
CA VAL A 111 -6.24 -3.74 18.83
C VAL A 111 -7.05 -2.48 19.10
N ASN A 112 -7.14 -1.66 18.10
CA ASN A 112 -8.00 -0.49 18.14
C ASN A 112 -9.22 -0.72 17.26
N PRO A 113 -10.38 -1.12 17.82
CA PRO A 113 -11.59 -1.29 17.02
C PRO A 113 -12.04 0.08 16.51
N ILE A 114 -12.03 0.25 15.22
CA ILE A 114 -12.29 1.51 14.57
C ILE A 114 -13.77 1.69 14.38
N GLY A 115 -14.23 2.89 14.66
CA GLY A 115 -15.53 3.34 14.22
C GLY A 115 -15.53 3.46 12.71
N GLY A 116 -15.99 2.46 12.05
CA GLY A 116 -16.05 2.39 10.60
C GLY A 116 -16.66 1.07 10.20
N THR A 117 -16.85 0.92 8.96
CA THR A 117 -17.52 -0.22 8.37
C THR A 117 -16.45 -1.19 7.84
N GLY A 118 -16.63 -2.47 8.03
CA GLY A 118 -15.73 -3.50 7.49
C GLY A 118 -14.41 -3.59 8.24
N MET A 119 -14.52 -3.81 9.51
CA MET A 119 -13.36 -3.89 10.38
C MET A 119 -12.82 -5.30 10.45
N ASP A 120 -11.54 -5.42 10.17
CA ASP A 120 -10.73 -6.54 10.60
C ASP A 120 -10.27 -6.28 12.06
N ALA A 121 -11.20 -5.90 12.90
CA ALA A 121 -10.93 -5.85 14.32
C ALA A 121 -10.71 -7.30 14.75
N ALA A 122 -9.44 -7.71 14.80
CA ALA A 122 -9.11 -8.97 15.43
C ALA A 122 -9.69 -8.93 16.84
N THR A 123 -10.68 -9.74 17.08
CA THR A 123 -11.25 -9.93 18.41
C THR A 123 -10.22 -10.66 19.29
N PRO A 124 -10.31 -10.60 20.61
CA PRO A 124 -9.49 -11.47 21.47
C PRO A 124 -9.55 -12.95 21.09
N ALA A 125 -10.66 -13.42 20.50
CA ALA A 125 -10.81 -14.78 19.99
C ALA A 125 -9.97 -15.02 18.73
N ASP A 126 -9.84 -14.05 17.85
CA ASP A 126 -9.02 -14.14 16.64
C ASP A 126 -7.52 -14.10 16.99
N ILE A 127 -7.16 -13.40 18.05
CA ILE A 127 -5.78 -13.27 18.53
C ILE A 127 -5.36 -14.50 19.35
N ALA A 128 -6.28 -15.13 20.08
CA ALA A 128 -5.98 -16.24 20.98
C ALA A 128 -5.14 -17.36 20.33
N PRO A 129 -5.37 -17.76 19.06
CA PRO A 129 -4.53 -18.74 18.38
C PRO A 129 -3.08 -18.28 18.17
N PHE A 130 -2.84 -16.99 18.14
CA PHE A 130 -1.54 -16.38 17.86
C PHE A 130 -0.75 -16.00 19.12
N ASN A 131 -1.35 -16.16 20.31
CA ASN A 131 -0.67 -15.94 21.60
C ASN A 131 0.30 -17.06 22.00
N THR A 132 0.30 -18.17 21.27
CA THR A 132 1.33 -19.20 21.40
C THR A 132 2.43 -18.92 20.39
N ALA A 133 3.67 -19.37 20.67
CA ALA A 133 4.80 -19.19 19.78
C ALA A 133 4.40 -19.49 18.32
N ILE A 134 4.28 -18.46 17.52
CA ILE A 134 3.93 -18.61 16.11
C ILE A 134 5.16 -19.13 15.38
N PRO A 135 5.08 -20.26 14.69
CA PRO A 135 6.18 -20.72 13.87
C PRO A 135 6.51 -19.69 12.81
N ALA A 136 7.78 -19.52 12.53
CA ALA A 136 8.24 -18.70 11.42
C ALA A 136 7.57 -19.22 10.14
N ALA A 137 6.64 -18.46 9.64
CA ALA A 137 5.93 -18.78 8.41
C ALA A 137 5.52 -17.48 7.74
N TYR A 138 5.74 -17.42 6.44
CA TYR A 138 5.17 -16.36 5.63
C TYR A 138 3.67 -16.59 5.48
N TYR A 139 2.92 -15.52 5.20
CA TYR A 139 1.47 -15.61 5.04
C TYR A 139 1.12 -16.25 3.70
N THR A 140 0.16 -17.14 3.72
CA THR A 140 -0.31 -17.87 2.53
C THR A 140 -1.53 -17.23 1.87
N GLY A 141 -2.00 -16.09 2.39
CA GLY A 141 -3.08 -15.33 1.78
C GLY A 141 -2.68 -14.69 0.45
N ALA A 142 -3.68 -14.35 -0.36
CA ALA A 142 -3.46 -13.64 -1.61
C ALA A 142 -3.38 -12.13 -1.37
N THR A 143 -2.57 -11.46 -2.20
CA THR A 143 -2.46 -10.01 -2.25
C THR A 143 -2.95 -9.47 -3.59
N ILE A 144 -3.12 -8.15 -3.68
CA ILE A 144 -3.35 -7.49 -4.97
C ILE A 144 -2.19 -7.75 -5.95
N GLY A 145 -0.96 -7.98 -5.46
CA GLY A 145 0.18 -8.38 -6.28
C GLY A 145 -0.02 -9.72 -6.98
N ASP A 146 -0.57 -10.72 -6.26
CA ASP A 146 -0.93 -12.02 -6.83
C ASP A 146 -1.99 -11.86 -7.91
N GLN A 147 -3.01 -11.03 -7.67
CA GLN A 147 -4.08 -10.79 -8.62
C GLN A 147 -3.59 -10.07 -9.89
N LEU A 148 -2.74 -9.05 -9.73
CA LEU A 148 -2.14 -8.32 -10.85
C LEU A 148 -1.30 -9.25 -11.72
N ALA A 149 -0.41 -10.03 -11.10
CA ALA A 149 0.42 -11.01 -11.81
C ALA A 149 -0.42 -12.05 -12.57
N ALA A 150 -1.50 -12.54 -11.95
CA ALA A 150 -2.44 -13.47 -12.60
C ALA A 150 -3.20 -12.83 -13.78
N ALA A 151 -3.39 -11.51 -13.76
CA ALA A 151 -4.03 -10.73 -14.81
C ALA A 151 -3.04 -10.20 -15.88
N ASN A 152 -1.76 -10.62 -15.84
CA ASN A 152 -0.66 -10.10 -16.65
C ASN A 152 -0.47 -8.59 -16.52
N MET A 153 -0.68 -8.07 -15.34
CA MET A 153 -0.36 -6.71 -14.91
C MET A 153 0.83 -6.74 -13.95
N HIS A 154 1.48 -5.61 -13.76
CA HIS A 154 2.70 -5.50 -12.98
C HIS A 154 2.48 -4.69 -11.72
N TRP A 155 3.28 -4.98 -10.71
CA TRP A 155 3.35 -4.20 -9.49
C TRP A 155 4.79 -4.05 -9.02
N LYS A 156 5.06 -2.98 -8.29
CA LYS A 156 6.31 -2.81 -7.53
C LYS A 156 6.00 -2.21 -6.15
N SER A 157 6.79 -2.65 -5.18
CA SER A 157 6.93 -2.00 -3.89
C SER A 157 8.24 -1.22 -3.91
N TYR A 158 8.13 0.09 -3.93
CA TYR A 158 9.28 1.00 -3.87
C TYR A 158 9.50 1.38 -2.42
N GLN A 159 10.66 1.02 -1.89
CA GLN A 159 11.04 1.20 -0.49
C GLN A 159 12.26 2.11 -0.41
N GLU A 160 12.14 3.30 0.20
CA GLU A 160 13.28 4.19 0.37
C GLU A 160 14.29 3.55 1.34
N ASP A 161 15.58 3.66 1.02
CA ASP A 161 16.69 3.05 1.76
C ASP A 161 16.59 1.52 1.92
N LEU A 162 15.94 0.85 0.97
CA LEU A 162 15.85 -0.61 0.95
C LEU A 162 17.27 -1.22 0.96
N PRO A 163 17.56 -2.16 1.87
CA PRO A 163 18.79 -2.94 1.83
C PRO A 163 18.97 -3.72 0.53
N ALA A 164 20.13 -4.25 0.28
CA ALA A 164 20.42 -5.03 -0.93
C ALA A 164 19.37 -6.16 -1.09
N THR A 165 18.88 -6.35 -2.30
CA THR A 165 17.84 -7.32 -2.64
C THR A 165 18.21 -8.74 -2.20
N GLY A 166 17.26 -9.47 -1.68
CA GLY A 166 17.35 -10.84 -1.21
C GLY A 166 16.58 -11.02 0.09
N ALA A 167 16.01 -12.21 0.32
CA ALA A 167 15.14 -12.48 1.45
C ALA A 167 15.72 -12.02 2.80
N ASP A 168 16.98 -12.35 3.05
CA ASP A 168 17.66 -11.98 4.31
C ASP A 168 17.87 -10.47 4.47
N LYS A 169 17.84 -9.71 3.37
CA LYS A 169 18.09 -8.26 3.40
C LYS A 169 16.80 -7.45 3.45
N VAL A 170 15.75 -7.91 2.80
CA VAL A 170 14.45 -7.21 2.80
C VAL A 170 13.56 -7.59 3.98
N ASN A 171 13.80 -8.72 4.64
CA ASN A 171 12.96 -9.24 5.72
C ASN A 171 13.21 -8.61 7.09
N TYR A 172 14.20 -7.74 7.21
CA TYR A 172 14.57 -7.15 8.50
C TYR A 172 14.68 -5.63 8.36
N SER A 173 14.14 -4.94 9.35
CA SER A 173 14.56 -3.58 9.67
C SER A 173 15.91 -3.70 10.37
N ASP A 174 16.93 -3.98 9.61
CA ASP A 174 18.26 -4.24 10.15
C ASP A 174 18.89 -2.94 10.66
N ASP A 175 19.87 -3.10 11.54
CA ASP A 175 20.66 -1.98 12.04
C ASP A 175 21.69 -1.50 11.02
N VAL A 176 21.64 -2.08 9.81
CA VAL A 176 22.57 -1.83 8.71
C VAL A 176 21.80 -1.29 7.53
N PHE A 177 22.13 -0.09 7.08
CA PHE A 177 21.51 0.56 5.92
C PHE A 177 22.20 0.17 4.62
N SER A 178 21.42 0.08 3.55
CA SER A 178 21.93 -0.28 2.22
C SER A 178 22.93 0.73 1.64
N ASN A 179 22.78 2.00 2.01
CA ASN A 179 23.65 3.11 1.62
C ASN A 179 24.72 3.43 2.67
N PHE A 180 24.99 2.47 3.53
CA PHE A 180 25.85 2.62 4.68
C PHE A 180 27.32 2.82 4.30
N ASP A 181 27.93 3.88 4.83
CA ASP A 181 29.36 4.12 4.80
C ASP A 181 30.01 3.55 6.07
N THR A 182 30.82 2.50 5.92
CA THR A 182 31.53 1.84 7.02
C THR A 182 32.51 2.74 7.76
N THR A 183 32.82 3.91 7.22
CA THR A 183 33.66 4.92 7.87
C THR A 183 32.89 5.77 8.87
N VAL A 184 31.55 5.71 8.86
CA VAL A 184 30.69 6.44 9.80
C VAL A 184 30.59 5.69 11.12
N ASP A 185 30.54 6.46 12.21
CA ASP A 185 30.31 5.92 13.56
C ASP A 185 28.96 5.19 13.63
N GLN A 186 29.00 3.87 13.82
CA GLN A 186 27.83 2.98 13.84
C GLN A 186 26.77 3.42 14.86
N SER A 187 27.18 4.02 15.97
CA SER A 187 26.26 4.49 17.01
C SER A 187 25.41 5.69 16.57
N LYS A 188 25.78 6.32 15.45
CA LYS A 188 25.07 7.48 14.86
C LYS A 188 24.22 7.12 13.66
N ILE A 189 24.20 5.85 13.28
CA ILE A 189 23.44 5.38 12.15
C ILE A 189 21.98 5.17 12.57
N GLN A 190 21.11 5.48 11.65
CA GLN A 190 19.67 5.40 11.86
C GLN A 190 19.06 4.31 11.01
N LYS A 191 18.13 3.59 11.63
CA LYS A 191 17.29 2.64 10.94
C LYS A 191 16.28 3.43 10.11
N LEU A 192 16.52 3.55 8.83
CA LEU A 192 15.62 4.29 7.94
C LEU A 192 14.60 3.36 7.28
N TYR A 193 15.02 2.23 6.73
CA TYR A 193 14.11 1.23 6.20
C TYR A 193 13.44 0.44 7.34
N ALA A 194 12.13 0.28 7.26
CA ALA A 194 11.36 -0.57 8.16
C ALA A 194 10.61 -1.64 7.37
N VAL A 195 10.91 -2.91 7.62
CA VAL A 195 10.25 -4.01 6.89
C VAL A 195 8.74 -4.04 7.12
N LYS A 196 8.26 -3.56 8.27
CA LYS A 196 6.82 -3.42 8.57
C LYS A 196 6.08 -2.51 7.57
N HIS A 197 6.80 -1.61 6.88
CA HIS A 197 6.26 -0.77 5.81
C HIS A 197 6.36 -1.43 4.41
N ASN A 198 6.78 -2.70 4.37
CA ASN A 198 6.93 -3.47 3.13
C ASN A 198 6.06 -4.73 3.17
N PRO A 199 4.72 -4.61 3.03
CA PRO A 199 3.80 -5.71 3.29
C PRO A 199 4.02 -6.92 2.39
N PHE A 200 4.43 -6.72 1.14
CA PHE A 200 4.63 -7.82 0.20
C PHE A 200 5.73 -8.80 0.64
N ALA A 201 6.72 -8.34 1.43
CA ALA A 201 7.77 -9.21 1.97
C ALA A 201 7.22 -10.28 2.94
N TYR A 202 6.01 -10.12 3.44
CA TYR A 202 5.39 -11.04 4.40
C TYR A 202 4.70 -12.23 3.75
N PHE A 203 4.55 -12.27 2.43
CA PHE A 203 3.78 -13.30 1.74
C PHE A 203 4.65 -14.37 1.12
N ASP A 204 4.25 -15.62 1.34
CA ASP A 204 4.92 -16.81 0.84
C ASP A 204 5.03 -16.82 -0.70
N SER A 205 3.99 -16.38 -1.40
CA SER A 205 3.99 -16.26 -2.86
C SER A 205 5.08 -15.34 -3.40
N VAL A 206 5.41 -14.26 -2.68
CA VAL A 206 6.48 -13.31 -3.03
C VAL A 206 7.85 -13.88 -2.63
N GLN A 207 7.94 -14.46 -1.45
CA GLN A 207 9.20 -14.98 -0.90
C GLN A 207 9.75 -16.17 -1.68
N ARG A 208 8.88 -17.10 -2.12
CA ARG A 208 9.32 -18.25 -2.92
C ARG A 208 9.79 -17.86 -4.31
N GLY A 209 9.21 -16.81 -4.89
CA GLY A 209 9.58 -16.37 -6.22
C GLY A 209 9.26 -17.36 -7.34
N ASP A 210 8.31 -18.27 -7.13
CA ASP A 210 7.88 -19.25 -8.13
C ASP A 210 7.31 -18.57 -9.38
N ASN A 211 6.74 -17.40 -9.21
CA ASN A 211 6.30 -16.53 -10.29
C ASN A 211 7.17 -15.26 -10.34
N PRO A 212 8.01 -15.06 -11.36
CA PRO A 212 8.84 -13.86 -11.46
C PRO A 212 8.06 -12.54 -11.49
N ALA A 213 6.78 -12.56 -11.91
CA ALA A 213 5.91 -11.40 -11.88
C ALA A 213 5.37 -11.09 -10.48
N ASN A 214 5.58 -11.99 -9.50
CA ASN A 214 5.17 -11.84 -8.12
C ASN A 214 6.26 -12.41 -7.20
N SER A 215 7.34 -11.66 -7.03
CA SER A 215 8.52 -12.12 -6.30
C SER A 215 9.24 -10.96 -5.61
N LEU A 216 10.27 -11.26 -4.83
CA LEU A 216 11.13 -10.25 -4.22
C LEU A 216 11.78 -9.29 -5.24
N ALA A 217 11.84 -9.66 -6.52
CA ALA A 217 12.34 -8.78 -7.57
C ALA A 217 11.41 -7.57 -7.84
N ASN A 218 10.16 -7.62 -7.37
CA ASN A 218 9.21 -6.51 -7.43
C ASN A 218 9.40 -5.50 -6.29
N ILE A 219 10.23 -5.84 -5.28
CA ILE A 219 10.57 -4.96 -4.17
C ILE A 219 11.91 -4.29 -4.49
N VAL A 220 11.88 -2.97 -4.69
CA VAL A 220 13.04 -2.20 -5.16
C VAL A 220 13.17 -0.88 -4.41
N GLY A 221 14.35 -0.27 -4.46
CA GLY A 221 14.60 1.02 -3.83
C GLY A 221 14.04 2.21 -4.62
N PHE A 222 14.19 3.41 -4.07
CA PHE A 222 13.88 4.64 -4.81
C PHE A 222 14.94 4.94 -5.86
N ASP A 223 16.19 4.63 -5.57
CA ASP A 223 17.34 4.87 -6.44
C ASP A 223 17.76 3.61 -7.21
N GLY A 224 18.69 3.76 -8.15
CA GLY A 224 19.18 2.69 -9.00
C GLY A 224 18.39 2.51 -10.30
N ILE A 225 18.92 1.65 -11.17
CA ILE A 225 18.41 1.49 -12.55
C ILE A 225 17.01 0.85 -12.65
N LYS A 226 16.52 0.26 -11.59
CA LYS A 226 15.18 -0.35 -11.48
C LYS A 226 14.37 0.31 -10.36
N GLY A 227 14.87 1.42 -9.80
CA GLY A 227 14.24 2.13 -8.72
C GLY A 227 13.15 3.08 -9.19
N LEU A 228 12.43 3.65 -8.24
CA LEU A 228 11.30 4.54 -8.48
C LEU A 228 11.64 5.69 -9.47
N TYR A 229 12.74 6.38 -9.21
CA TYR A 229 13.09 7.55 -10.02
C TYR A 229 13.53 7.20 -11.44
N ALA A 230 14.13 6.02 -11.65
CA ALA A 230 14.47 5.54 -12.98
C ALA A 230 13.21 5.16 -13.77
N ASP A 231 12.28 4.43 -13.15
CA ASP A 231 11.01 4.04 -13.76
C ASP A 231 10.15 5.28 -14.10
N LEU A 232 10.09 6.26 -13.19
CA LEU A 232 9.39 7.51 -13.45
C LEU A 232 10.03 8.33 -14.59
N ALA A 233 11.36 8.32 -14.70
CA ALA A 233 12.06 9.06 -15.75
C ALA A 233 11.85 8.45 -17.14
N THR A 234 11.76 7.12 -17.23
CA THR A 234 11.53 6.40 -18.49
C THR A 234 10.05 6.28 -18.84
N GLY A 235 9.16 6.35 -17.83
CA GLY A 235 7.74 6.06 -17.98
C GLY A 235 7.40 4.56 -17.87
N GLU A 236 8.40 3.71 -17.62
CA GLU A 236 8.23 2.25 -17.45
C GLU A 236 7.78 1.91 -16.03
N VAL A 237 6.70 2.52 -15.57
CA VAL A 237 6.11 2.26 -14.25
C VAL A 237 5.09 1.11 -14.32
N PRO A 238 4.95 0.30 -13.25
CA PRO A 238 3.94 -0.75 -13.20
C PRO A 238 2.52 -0.17 -13.05
N GLU A 239 1.51 -1.00 -13.25
CA GLU A 239 0.12 -0.64 -12.99
C GLU A 239 -0.10 -0.24 -11.52
N LEU A 240 0.51 -0.96 -10.58
CA LEU A 240 0.48 -0.60 -9.15
C LEU A 240 1.88 -0.30 -8.62
N SER A 241 2.04 0.90 -8.09
CA SER A 241 3.22 1.36 -7.35
C SER A 241 2.85 1.58 -5.89
N LEU A 242 3.28 0.71 -4.97
CA LEU A 242 3.27 0.99 -3.54
C LEU A 242 4.58 1.70 -3.20
N ILE A 243 4.51 2.90 -2.65
CA ILE A 243 5.66 3.77 -2.38
C ILE A 243 5.73 4.03 -0.88
N ALA A 244 6.74 3.52 -0.23
CA ALA A 244 6.99 3.72 1.19
C ALA A 244 8.29 4.53 1.38
N PRO A 245 8.19 5.80 1.76
CA PRO A 245 9.36 6.57 2.18
C PRO A 245 10.00 5.95 3.43
N ASN A 246 11.23 6.33 3.74
CA ASN A 246 11.89 5.88 4.96
C ASN A 246 11.25 6.51 6.21
N GLN A 247 11.57 5.98 7.39
CA GLN A 247 10.91 6.35 8.66
C GLN A 247 10.97 7.85 9.02
N CYS A 248 11.92 8.60 8.48
CA CYS A 248 11.93 10.07 8.65
C CYS A 248 11.08 10.77 7.58
N HIS A 249 11.04 10.22 6.39
CA HIS A 249 10.34 10.81 5.25
C HIS A 249 8.86 10.43 5.19
N ASP A 250 8.45 9.37 5.88
CA ASP A 250 7.04 8.97 6.01
C ASP A 250 6.32 9.64 7.20
N MET A 251 7.05 10.35 8.07
CA MET A 251 6.61 11.00 9.31
C MET A 251 6.60 10.10 10.55
N HIS A 252 7.08 8.85 10.49
CA HIS A 252 7.10 7.96 11.65
C HIS A 252 8.04 8.45 12.77
N SER A 253 9.14 9.09 12.45
CA SER A 253 10.33 9.28 13.26
C SER A 253 11.24 8.05 13.37
N ALA A 254 12.55 8.27 13.33
CA ALA A 254 13.49 7.16 13.43
C ALA A 254 13.73 6.74 14.88
N PRO A 255 13.57 5.46 15.23
CA PRO A 255 13.96 4.95 16.53
C PRO A 255 15.45 5.15 16.79
N GLY A 256 15.83 5.64 17.94
CA GLY A 256 17.22 5.80 18.34
C GLY A 256 17.83 7.17 18.10
N GLY A 257 17.02 8.16 17.75
CA GLY A 257 17.40 9.56 17.83
C GLY A 257 18.22 10.05 16.66
N SER A 258 17.61 10.10 15.50
CA SER A 258 18.11 10.93 14.42
C SER A 258 18.17 12.39 14.87
N ALA A 259 19.26 13.06 14.61
CA ALA A 259 19.33 14.51 14.78
C ALA A 259 18.36 15.27 13.83
N PHE A 260 17.69 14.57 12.93
CA PHE A 260 16.90 15.15 11.84
C PHE A 260 15.40 14.92 11.90
N CYS A 261 14.93 13.86 12.57
CA CYS A 261 13.51 13.53 12.69
C CYS A 261 13.15 13.03 14.09
N THR A 262 13.52 13.79 15.12
CA THR A 262 13.35 13.42 16.55
C THR A 262 12.17 14.06 17.21
N ASP A 263 11.71 15.18 16.68
CA ASP A 263 10.53 15.88 17.17
C ASP A 263 9.44 15.90 16.09
N ASP A 264 8.21 15.91 16.54
CA ASP A 264 7.02 15.87 15.73
C ASP A 264 7.04 16.93 14.60
N ALA A 265 7.38 18.16 14.93
CA ALA A 265 7.41 19.25 13.96
C ALA A 265 8.48 19.06 12.87
N SER A 266 9.64 18.51 13.19
CA SER A 266 10.70 18.22 12.21
C SER A 266 10.31 17.02 11.33
N THR A 267 9.71 16.00 11.92
CA THR A 267 9.24 14.80 11.24
C THR A 267 8.15 15.15 10.23
N ILE A 268 7.14 15.92 10.62
CA ILE A 268 6.09 16.42 9.71
C ILE A 268 6.68 17.24 8.57
N ARG A 269 7.64 18.16 8.86
CA ARG A 269 8.28 18.94 7.78
C ARG A 269 9.07 18.10 6.80
N MET A 270 9.73 17.03 7.27
CA MET A 270 10.47 16.14 6.38
C MET A 270 9.53 15.34 5.49
N GLY A 271 8.47 14.78 6.06
CA GLY A 271 7.45 14.07 5.30
C GLY A 271 6.71 14.98 4.30
N ASP A 272 6.38 16.21 4.69
CA ASP A 272 5.79 17.20 3.77
C ASP A 272 6.64 17.44 2.52
N ARG A 273 7.96 17.57 2.70
CA ARG A 273 8.92 17.71 1.59
C ARG A 273 9.04 16.42 0.78
N SER A 274 9.01 15.27 1.44
CA SER A 274 9.04 13.96 0.77
C SER A 274 7.82 13.79 -0.12
N VAL A 275 6.62 14.03 0.38
CA VAL A 275 5.38 14.01 -0.41
C VAL A 275 5.48 14.98 -1.58
N GLN A 276 5.98 16.21 -1.36
CA GLN A 276 6.18 17.18 -2.44
C GLN A 276 7.10 16.65 -3.54
N LYS A 277 8.24 16.06 -3.16
CA LYS A 277 9.22 15.48 -4.08
C LYS A 277 8.61 14.35 -4.91
N LEU A 278 7.93 13.41 -4.23
CA LEU A 278 7.27 12.28 -4.87
C LEU A 278 6.17 12.71 -5.84
N ILE A 279 5.26 13.56 -5.40
CA ILE A 279 4.18 14.09 -6.26
C ILE A 279 4.75 14.82 -7.48
N THR A 280 5.80 15.62 -7.29
CA THR A 280 6.46 16.35 -8.39
C THR A 280 7.08 15.37 -9.38
N ALA A 281 7.77 14.33 -8.90
CA ALA A 281 8.39 13.32 -9.74
C ALA A 281 7.35 12.52 -10.53
N ILE A 282 6.29 12.04 -9.87
CA ILE A 282 5.21 11.29 -10.51
C ILE A 282 4.52 12.15 -11.58
N LYS A 283 4.10 13.37 -11.25
CA LYS A 283 3.43 14.27 -12.21
C LYS A 283 4.33 14.73 -13.35
N GLY A 284 5.64 14.75 -13.15
CA GLY A 284 6.64 15.03 -14.16
C GLY A 284 6.92 13.87 -15.12
N SER A 285 6.53 12.65 -14.76
CA SER A 285 6.82 11.44 -15.53
C SER A 285 6.05 11.38 -16.86
N PRO A 286 6.58 10.69 -17.87
CA PRO A 286 5.82 10.37 -19.10
C PRO A 286 4.54 9.59 -18.79
N ALA A 287 4.59 8.59 -17.91
CA ALA A 287 3.45 7.76 -17.53
C ALA A 287 2.26 8.59 -16.98
N TRP A 288 2.51 9.65 -16.19
CA TRP A 288 1.43 10.51 -15.68
C TRP A 288 0.67 11.25 -16.78
N ARG A 289 1.27 11.44 -17.94
CA ARG A 289 0.69 12.21 -19.07
C ARG A 289 -0.18 11.39 -19.99
N GLU A 290 -0.10 10.05 -19.88
CA GLU A 290 -0.79 9.11 -20.74
C GLU A 290 -1.77 8.28 -19.92
N GLY A 291 -2.91 7.93 -20.51
CA GLY A 291 -3.93 7.11 -19.87
C GLY A 291 -4.60 7.76 -18.65
N ASN A 292 -5.22 6.92 -17.82
CA ASN A 292 -5.90 7.32 -16.58
C ASN A 292 -5.05 6.92 -15.38
N ASN A 293 -4.56 7.89 -14.65
CA ASN A 293 -3.65 7.65 -13.52
C ASN A 293 -4.17 8.28 -12.24
N ALA A 294 -3.90 7.64 -11.12
CA ALA A 294 -4.26 8.14 -9.80
C ALA A 294 -3.07 8.08 -8.84
N ILE A 295 -2.98 9.10 -7.98
CA ILE A 295 -2.09 9.15 -6.82
C ILE A 295 -2.96 9.09 -5.58
N PHE A 296 -2.63 8.20 -4.66
CA PHE A 296 -3.19 8.13 -3.32
C PHE A 296 -2.07 8.44 -2.33
N VAL A 297 -2.27 9.46 -1.49
CA VAL A 297 -1.39 9.73 -0.34
C VAL A 297 -2.19 9.37 0.89
N VAL A 298 -1.75 8.35 1.61
CA VAL A 298 -2.51 7.74 2.70
C VAL A 298 -1.62 7.59 3.92
N TRP A 299 -2.11 7.99 5.10
CA TRP A 299 -1.47 7.64 6.37
C TRP A 299 -2.00 6.29 6.83
N ASP A 300 -1.11 5.45 7.34
CA ASP A 300 -1.41 4.09 7.77
C ASP A 300 -2.24 4.06 9.05
N GLU A 301 -1.85 4.86 10.04
CA GLU A 301 -2.48 4.98 11.35
C GLU A 301 -2.21 6.34 11.99
N ASN A 302 -2.92 6.67 13.08
CA ASN A 302 -2.58 7.81 13.92
C ASN A 302 -1.52 7.42 14.98
N ASP A 303 -1.09 8.38 15.78
CA ASP A 303 -0.10 8.23 16.85
C ASP A 303 -0.67 7.72 18.19
N TYR A 304 -1.76 6.97 18.17
CA TYR A 304 -2.50 6.51 19.36
C TYR A 304 -3.14 7.63 20.22
N SER A 305 -2.99 8.89 19.83
CA SER A 305 -3.48 10.03 20.64
C SER A 305 -4.99 10.21 20.58
N ALA A 306 -5.66 9.61 19.60
CA ALA A 306 -7.08 9.81 19.35
C ALA A 306 -7.81 8.53 18.92
N THR A 307 -9.07 8.44 19.31
CA THR A 307 -10.03 7.43 18.84
C THR A 307 -11.24 8.18 18.27
N PRO A 308 -11.73 7.84 17.07
CA PRO A 308 -11.28 6.77 16.19
C PRO A 308 -9.95 7.09 15.50
N ASN A 309 -9.32 6.07 14.89
CA ASN A 309 -8.04 6.15 14.19
C ASN A 309 -8.19 6.84 12.82
N GLN A 310 -8.55 8.13 12.84
CA GLN A 310 -8.81 8.93 11.65
C GLN A 310 -7.50 9.44 11.06
N VAL A 311 -7.30 9.17 9.76
CA VAL A 311 -6.08 9.51 9.04
C VAL A 311 -6.35 10.30 7.77
N VAL A 312 -5.30 10.93 7.24
CA VAL A 312 -5.40 11.70 5.99
C VAL A 312 -5.37 10.75 4.80
N THR A 313 -6.25 10.99 3.84
CA THR A 313 -6.21 10.33 2.53
C THR A 313 -6.53 11.34 1.44
N ILE A 314 -5.56 11.58 0.57
CA ILE A 314 -5.66 12.51 -0.57
C ILE A 314 -5.61 11.69 -1.85
N VAL A 315 -6.55 11.95 -2.76
CA VAL A 315 -6.63 11.29 -4.07
C VAL A 315 -6.47 12.33 -5.17
N ASP A 316 -5.51 12.14 -6.05
CA ASP A 316 -5.34 12.99 -7.22
C ASP A 316 -5.35 12.15 -8.50
N THR A 317 -5.98 12.63 -9.55
CA THR A 317 -6.06 11.96 -10.84
C THR A 317 -5.60 12.90 -11.94
N ASN A 318 -5.06 12.38 -13.04
CA ASN A 318 -4.71 13.21 -14.17
C ASN A 318 -5.91 13.57 -15.08
N TYR A 319 -7.09 12.96 -14.83
CA TYR A 319 -8.28 13.06 -15.69
C TYR A 319 -9.52 13.64 -14.99
N GLY A 320 -9.59 13.56 -13.67
CA GLY A 320 -10.85 13.70 -12.92
C GLY A 320 -11.18 15.10 -12.43
N VAL A 321 -12.27 15.17 -11.68
CA VAL A 321 -12.69 16.35 -10.90
C VAL A 321 -11.71 16.54 -9.75
N LYS A 322 -11.42 17.79 -9.44
CA LYS A 322 -10.51 18.21 -8.37
C LYS A 322 -11.25 19.03 -7.31
N GLY A 323 -10.69 19.04 -6.10
CA GLY A 323 -11.22 19.82 -4.98
C GLY A 323 -12.45 19.20 -4.34
N THR A 324 -12.72 17.92 -4.57
CA THR A 324 -13.79 17.19 -3.89
C THR A 324 -13.37 16.90 -2.44
N MET A 325 -14.28 17.19 -1.51
CA MET A 325 -14.15 16.76 -0.12
C MET A 325 -15.23 15.70 0.15
N SER A 326 -14.81 14.46 0.36
CA SER A 326 -15.74 13.36 0.66
C SER A 326 -15.82 13.14 2.16
N ASN A 327 -17.04 13.08 2.67
CA ASN A 327 -17.34 12.71 4.06
C ASN A 327 -17.88 11.27 4.19
N LYS A 328 -17.83 10.49 3.11
CA LYS A 328 -18.17 9.07 3.17
C LYS A 328 -17.18 8.33 4.07
N PRO A 329 -17.64 7.34 4.84
CA PRO A 329 -16.73 6.54 5.66
C PRO A 329 -15.91 5.61 4.75
N TYR A 330 -14.60 5.79 4.79
CA TYR A 330 -13.64 4.96 4.08
C TYR A 330 -12.61 4.38 5.04
N THR A 331 -12.00 3.28 4.65
CA THR A 331 -10.92 2.61 5.37
C THR A 331 -9.86 2.10 4.40
N HIS A 332 -8.81 1.46 4.90
CA HIS A 332 -7.82 0.77 4.07
C HIS A 332 -8.45 -0.30 3.17
N PHE A 333 -9.52 -0.95 3.63
CA PHE A 333 -10.30 -1.86 2.77
C PHE A 333 -10.97 -1.14 1.61
N SER A 334 -11.42 0.09 1.82
CA SER A 334 -11.98 0.93 0.75
C SER A 334 -10.92 1.29 -0.29
N LEU A 335 -9.69 1.57 0.15
CA LEU A 335 -8.55 1.79 -0.76
C LEU A 335 -8.27 0.56 -1.61
N LEU A 336 -8.10 -0.62 -0.97
CA LEU A 336 -7.86 -1.87 -1.68
C LEU A 336 -9.00 -2.16 -2.67
N LYS A 337 -10.25 -2.11 -2.23
CA LYS A 337 -11.43 -2.32 -3.10
C LYS A 337 -11.45 -1.36 -4.28
N THR A 338 -11.00 -0.13 -4.08
CA THR A 338 -10.93 0.89 -5.13
C THR A 338 -9.87 0.54 -6.17
N LEU A 339 -8.69 0.12 -5.73
CA LEU A 339 -7.61 -0.34 -6.60
C LEU A 339 -8.03 -1.58 -7.40
N GLU A 340 -8.58 -2.59 -6.72
CA GLU A 340 -9.07 -3.82 -7.34
C GLU A 340 -10.15 -3.51 -8.40
N THR A 341 -11.14 -2.68 -8.06
CA THR A 341 -12.19 -2.28 -9.00
C THR A 341 -11.62 -1.53 -10.21
N SER A 342 -10.67 -0.63 -9.96
CA SER A 342 -10.04 0.19 -11.01
C SER A 342 -9.18 -0.64 -11.97
N PHE A 343 -8.60 -1.74 -11.50
CA PHE A 343 -7.85 -2.69 -12.35
C PHE A 343 -8.73 -3.82 -12.90
N GLY A 344 -10.02 -3.87 -12.54
CA GLY A 344 -10.94 -4.94 -12.96
C GLY A 344 -10.65 -6.27 -12.29
N LEU A 345 -10.09 -6.24 -11.09
CA LEU A 345 -9.81 -7.39 -10.25
C LEU A 345 -11.02 -7.70 -9.33
N ARG A 346 -11.02 -8.88 -8.73
CA ARG A 346 -11.99 -9.22 -7.70
C ARG A 346 -11.49 -8.69 -6.35
N CYS A 347 -12.41 -8.39 -5.44
CA CYS A 347 -12.03 -8.00 -4.09
C CYS A 347 -11.41 -9.15 -3.31
N LEU A 348 -10.54 -8.82 -2.34
CA LEU A 348 -9.91 -9.75 -1.39
C LEU A 348 -10.46 -9.54 0.03
N ASN A 349 -10.67 -10.63 0.73
CA ASN A 349 -11.01 -10.65 2.15
C ASN A 349 -12.04 -9.58 2.54
N HIS A 350 -11.78 -8.73 3.53
CA HIS A 350 -12.69 -7.69 4.00
C HIS A 350 -12.92 -6.53 3.02
N ALA A 351 -12.10 -6.38 1.99
CA ALA A 351 -12.45 -5.49 0.88
C ALA A 351 -13.73 -5.94 0.17
N CYS A 352 -14.12 -7.23 0.29
CA CYS A 352 -15.37 -7.78 -0.26
C CYS A 352 -16.61 -7.49 0.59
N ASP A 353 -16.45 -7.01 1.81
CA ASP A 353 -17.57 -6.80 2.71
C ASP A 353 -18.56 -5.78 2.12
N ASN A 354 -19.86 -6.04 2.32
CA ASN A 354 -20.91 -5.24 1.69
C ASN A 354 -20.95 -3.77 2.15
N ASN A 355 -20.38 -3.50 3.32
CA ASN A 355 -20.32 -2.17 3.92
C ASN A 355 -19.03 -1.42 3.53
N VAL A 356 -18.07 -2.06 2.88
CA VAL A 356 -16.87 -1.43 2.35
C VAL A 356 -17.19 -0.78 1.00
N GLN A 357 -17.00 0.53 0.92
CA GLN A 357 -17.33 1.32 -0.25
C GLN A 357 -16.10 1.59 -1.11
N VAL A 358 -16.28 1.63 -2.42
CA VAL A 358 -15.31 2.15 -3.37
C VAL A 358 -15.27 3.67 -3.27
N MET A 359 -14.09 4.27 -3.36
CA MET A 359 -13.87 5.73 -3.25
C MET A 359 -14.23 6.44 -4.57
N SER A 360 -15.38 6.09 -5.14
CA SER A 360 -15.78 6.50 -6.50
C SER A 360 -15.97 8.01 -6.67
N ASP A 361 -16.38 8.71 -5.63
CA ASP A 361 -16.58 10.16 -5.64
C ASP A 361 -15.25 10.94 -5.68
N LEU A 362 -14.14 10.32 -5.26
CA LEU A 362 -12.79 10.90 -5.32
C LEU A 362 -12.06 10.63 -6.65
N LEU A 363 -12.60 9.72 -7.48
CA LEU A 363 -12.02 9.33 -8.78
C LEU A 363 -12.91 9.65 -9.98
N ARG A 364 -13.93 10.50 -9.80
CA ARG A 364 -14.87 10.83 -10.88
C ARG A 364 -14.15 11.40 -12.10
N ALA A 365 -14.44 10.83 -13.26
CA ALA A 365 -14.18 11.49 -14.53
C ALA A 365 -14.99 12.78 -14.65
N ARG A 366 -14.50 13.72 -15.44
CA ARG A 366 -15.20 14.97 -15.75
C ARG A 366 -16.41 14.69 -16.63
#